data_d61e23d153152ca86ec6dbd8c7460328
#
_entry.id   d61e23d153152ca86ec6dbd8c7460328
#
_cell.length_a   1.000
_cell.length_b   1.000
_cell.length_c   1.000
_cell.angle_alpha   90.00
_cell.angle_beta   90.00
_cell.angle_gamma   90.00
#
_symmetry.space_group_name_H-M   'P 1'
#
loop_
_entity.id
_entity.type
_entity.pdbx_description
1 polymer ?
#
loop_
_entity_poly.entity_id
_entity_poly.type
_entity_poly.pdbx_seq_one_letter_code
_entity_poly.pdbx_strand_id
1 'polypeptide(L)'
;MEQRERRDTLPARALRREAACLLKAAGIEEADADAGQLLFHAAGFDAASYLLHAEEPLPEPVRRRFMESVRRRADREPLQYIIGEAPFYGRLFVVRPGVLIPRFDTETLVERMLPYTFPGARILDLCTGSGCILLTLLLEGNGPMKGTGTDLSDTALGVARGNAARFGVDASFLRSDVYTNVSGVYDIITANPPYIRTDVIASLDPEVRDHEPRLALDGDADGMRVYRSIIGGASAHLSGNGVMGLEIGFDQAEEVSALMEASGFREIEVTEDLAGRPRAVTGRRGGS
;
A
#
# COMPACT_ATOMS: atom_id res chain seq x y z
N MET A 1 -14.43 -8.34 -38.88
CA MET A 1 -15.76 -8.91 -38.56
C MET A 1 -15.59 -10.31 -37.99
N GLU A 2 -15.01 -11.26 -38.69
CA GLU A 2 -14.80 -12.66 -38.28
C GLU A 2 -14.07 -12.87 -36.92
N GLN A 3 -13.05 -12.08 -36.62
CA GLN A 3 -12.35 -12.19 -35.31
C GLN A 3 -13.21 -11.70 -34.13
N ARG A 4 -14.16 -10.80 -34.36
CA ARG A 4 -15.08 -10.30 -33.34
C ARG A 4 -16.17 -11.33 -33.06
N GLU A 5 -16.75 -11.94 -34.08
CA GLU A 5 -17.74 -13.00 -33.97
C GLU A 5 -17.19 -14.30 -33.32
N ARG A 6 -15.92 -14.64 -33.61
CA ARG A 6 -15.24 -15.77 -32.94
C ARG A 6 -15.07 -15.56 -31.43
N ARG A 7 -14.82 -14.33 -30.97
CA ARG A 7 -14.69 -14.02 -29.55
C ARG A 7 -16.02 -14.07 -28.81
N ASP A 8 -17.14 -13.85 -29.51
CA ASP A 8 -18.48 -13.81 -28.91
C ASP A 8 -18.95 -15.19 -28.42
N THR A 9 -18.31 -16.25 -28.88
CA THR A 9 -18.65 -17.65 -28.53
C THR A 9 -17.58 -18.37 -27.71
N LEU A 10 -16.46 -17.69 -27.40
CA LEU A 10 -15.38 -18.34 -26.64
C LEU A 10 -15.79 -18.54 -25.18
N PRO A 11 -15.53 -19.74 -24.61
CA PRO A 11 -15.74 -19.99 -23.18
C PRO A 11 -14.79 -19.14 -22.33
N ALA A 12 -15.16 -18.86 -21.08
CA ALA A 12 -14.42 -18.03 -20.14
C ALA A 12 -12.95 -18.47 -20.00
N ARG A 13 -12.69 -19.78 -19.97
CA ARG A 13 -11.33 -20.35 -19.95
C ARG A 13 -10.51 -19.96 -21.17
N ALA A 14 -11.11 -20.02 -22.35
CA ALA A 14 -10.41 -19.66 -23.59
C ALA A 14 -10.09 -18.17 -23.67
N LEU A 15 -11.04 -17.32 -23.25
CA LEU A 15 -10.85 -15.87 -23.14
C LEU A 15 -9.75 -15.51 -22.15
N ARG A 16 -9.70 -16.17 -20.98
CA ARG A 16 -8.62 -15.99 -20.01
C ARG A 16 -7.24 -16.30 -20.62
N ARG A 17 -7.13 -17.42 -21.34
CA ARG A 17 -5.88 -17.81 -22.02
C ARG A 17 -5.46 -16.80 -23.09
N GLU A 18 -6.41 -16.31 -23.89
CA GLU A 18 -6.15 -15.26 -24.87
C GLU A 18 -5.65 -13.99 -24.20
N ALA A 19 -6.30 -13.59 -23.10
CA ALA A 19 -5.89 -12.44 -22.30
C ALA A 19 -4.46 -12.62 -21.72
N ALA A 20 -4.15 -13.77 -21.15
CA ALA A 20 -2.81 -14.08 -20.66
C ALA A 20 -1.75 -13.97 -21.76
N CYS A 21 -2.04 -14.44 -22.97
CA CYS A 21 -1.13 -14.28 -24.11
C CYS A 21 -0.92 -12.82 -24.49
N LEU A 22 -2.00 -12.00 -24.47
CA LEU A 22 -1.90 -10.56 -24.74
C LEU A 22 -1.07 -9.83 -23.68
N LEU A 23 -1.30 -10.12 -22.41
CA LEU A 23 -0.55 -9.53 -21.28
C LEU A 23 0.93 -9.94 -21.33
N LYS A 24 1.22 -11.21 -21.61
CA LYS A 24 2.60 -11.69 -21.76
C LYS A 24 3.32 -11.00 -22.93
N ALA A 25 2.63 -10.79 -24.05
CA ALA A 25 3.18 -10.06 -25.19
C ALA A 25 3.45 -8.57 -24.86
N ALA A 26 2.72 -7.99 -23.91
CA ALA A 26 2.93 -6.65 -23.36
C ALA A 26 4.04 -6.60 -22.26
N GLY A 27 4.70 -7.71 -21.96
CA GLY A 27 5.77 -7.78 -20.97
C GLY A 27 5.28 -7.84 -19.50
N ILE A 28 4.05 -8.28 -19.27
CA ILE A 28 3.54 -8.54 -17.93
C ILE A 28 4.08 -9.90 -17.45
N GLU A 29 4.80 -9.91 -16.35
CA GLU A 29 5.43 -11.12 -15.80
C GLU A 29 4.37 -12.13 -15.31
N GLU A 30 3.43 -11.67 -14.49
CA GLU A 30 2.36 -12.48 -13.89
C GLU A 30 1.10 -12.56 -14.78
N ALA A 31 1.27 -12.63 -16.11
CA ALA A 31 0.20 -12.51 -17.10
C ALA A 31 -0.98 -13.48 -16.88
N ASP A 32 -0.71 -14.74 -16.47
CA ASP A 32 -1.75 -15.73 -16.20
C ASP A 32 -2.57 -15.42 -14.93
N ALA A 33 -1.88 -14.96 -13.89
CA ALA A 33 -2.52 -14.55 -12.64
C ALA A 33 -3.37 -13.30 -12.86
N ASP A 34 -2.81 -12.29 -13.52
CA ASP A 34 -3.49 -11.03 -13.83
C ASP A 34 -4.74 -11.26 -14.69
N ALA A 35 -4.64 -12.07 -15.76
CA ALA A 35 -5.79 -12.44 -16.59
C ALA A 35 -6.88 -13.15 -15.79
N GLY A 36 -6.50 -13.98 -14.81
CA GLY A 36 -7.43 -14.63 -13.90
C GLY A 36 -8.16 -13.64 -13.00
N GLN A 37 -7.43 -12.75 -12.35
CA GLN A 37 -8.00 -11.75 -11.44
C GLN A 37 -8.90 -10.75 -12.19
N LEU A 38 -8.49 -10.30 -13.37
CA LEU A 38 -9.32 -9.43 -14.23
C LEU A 38 -10.63 -10.12 -14.66
N LEU A 39 -10.57 -11.42 -15.00
CA LEU A 39 -11.77 -12.19 -15.34
C LEU A 39 -12.69 -12.30 -14.14
N PHE A 40 -12.15 -12.65 -12.96
CA PHE A 40 -12.95 -12.79 -11.74
C PHE A 40 -13.61 -11.46 -11.38
N HIS A 41 -12.87 -10.36 -11.45
CA HIS A 41 -13.41 -9.03 -11.20
C HIS A 41 -14.53 -8.68 -12.19
N ALA A 42 -14.33 -8.90 -13.49
CA ALA A 42 -15.32 -8.56 -14.52
C ALA A 42 -16.59 -9.40 -14.45
N ALA A 43 -16.47 -10.69 -14.10
CA ALA A 43 -17.58 -11.65 -14.06
C ALA A 43 -18.23 -11.77 -12.67
N GLY A 44 -17.62 -11.22 -11.62
CA GLY A 44 -18.03 -11.44 -10.23
C GLY A 44 -17.78 -12.88 -9.78
N PHE A 45 -16.79 -13.55 -10.35
CA PHE A 45 -16.43 -14.92 -10.00
C PHE A 45 -15.50 -14.95 -8.78
N ASP A 46 -15.66 -16.00 -8.01
CA ASP A 46 -14.64 -16.58 -7.17
C ASP A 46 -14.04 -17.83 -7.82
N ALA A 47 -13.11 -18.50 -7.18
CA ALA A 47 -12.47 -19.70 -7.71
C ALA A 47 -13.49 -20.84 -7.98
N ALA A 48 -14.50 -21.00 -7.11
CA ALA A 48 -15.51 -22.04 -7.25
C ALA A 48 -16.45 -21.74 -8.41
N SER A 49 -16.97 -20.53 -8.51
CA SER A 49 -17.83 -20.07 -9.61
C SER A 49 -17.11 -20.19 -10.95
N TYR A 50 -15.82 -19.83 -10.99
CA TYR A 50 -15.04 -19.97 -12.21
C TYR A 50 -14.93 -21.43 -12.66
N LEU A 51 -14.71 -22.38 -11.75
CA LEU A 51 -14.64 -23.81 -12.11
C LEU A 51 -15.96 -24.32 -12.69
N LEU A 52 -17.08 -23.84 -12.19
CA LEU A 52 -18.42 -24.24 -12.68
C LEU A 52 -18.71 -23.65 -14.06
N HIS A 53 -18.30 -22.42 -14.34
CA HIS A 53 -18.69 -21.68 -15.55
C HIS A 53 -17.56 -21.50 -16.57
N ALA A 54 -16.39 -22.13 -16.36
CA ALA A 54 -15.19 -21.94 -17.20
C ALA A 54 -15.41 -22.33 -18.67
N GLU A 55 -16.29 -23.31 -18.95
CA GLU A 55 -16.60 -23.78 -20.29
C GLU A 55 -17.78 -23.04 -20.93
N GLU A 56 -18.41 -22.12 -20.22
CA GLU A 56 -19.50 -21.31 -20.72
C GLU A 56 -18.96 -19.98 -21.33
N PRO A 57 -19.62 -19.47 -22.40
CA PRO A 57 -19.32 -18.15 -22.91
C PRO A 57 -19.77 -17.07 -21.92
N LEU A 58 -18.98 -16.02 -21.79
CA LEU A 58 -19.34 -14.86 -20.95
C LEU A 58 -20.45 -14.03 -21.64
N PRO A 59 -21.40 -13.50 -20.88
CA PRO A 59 -22.33 -12.49 -21.40
C PRO A 59 -21.56 -11.30 -22.03
N GLU A 60 -22.06 -10.76 -23.13
CA GLU A 60 -21.39 -9.69 -23.87
C GLU A 60 -20.94 -8.51 -23.00
N PRO A 61 -21.76 -7.96 -22.06
CA PRO A 61 -21.32 -6.85 -21.20
C PRO A 61 -20.16 -7.23 -20.28
N VAL A 62 -20.11 -8.47 -19.78
CA VAL A 62 -19.01 -8.98 -18.93
C VAL A 62 -17.74 -9.13 -19.75
N ARG A 63 -17.86 -9.77 -20.91
CA ARG A 63 -16.73 -9.94 -21.85
C ARG A 63 -16.13 -8.60 -22.26
N ARG A 64 -16.95 -7.61 -22.55
CA ARG A 64 -16.50 -6.27 -22.91
C ARG A 64 -15.71 -5.63 -21.77
N ARG A 65 -16.24 -5.64 -20.53
CA ARG A 65 -15.53 -5.13 -19.34
C ARG A 65 -14.21 -5.85 -19.14
N PHE A 66 -14.21 -7.18 -19.24
CA PHE A 66 -12.99 -7.98 -19.13
C PHE A 66 -11.92 -7.56 -20.15
N MET A 67 -12.28 -7.51 -21.44
CA MET A 67 -11.34 -7.15 -22.49
C MET A 67 -10.86 -5.69 -22.43
N GLU A 68 -11.66 -4.79 -21.87
CA GLU A 68 -11.25 -3.42 -21.57
C GLU A 68 -10.21 -3.40 -20.44
N SER A 69 -10.45 -4.14 -19.36
CA SER A 69 -9.51 -4.31 -18.26
C SER A 69 -8.18 -4.93 -18.72
N VAL A 70 -8.24 -5.93 -19.62
CA VAL A 70 -7.04 -6.54 -20.23
C VAL A 70 -6.24 -5.51 -21.04
N ARG A 71 -6.89 -4.61 -21.80
CA ARG A 71 -6.19 -3.56 -22.55
C ARG A 71 -5.50 -2.59 -21.60
N ARG A 72 -6.21 -2.08 -20.58
CA ARG A 72 -5.63 -1.20 -19.55
C ARG A 72 -4.40 -1.85 -18.91
N ARG A 73 -4.48 -3.13 -18.58
CA ARG A 73 -3.35 -3.87 -18.00
C ARG A 73 -2.20 -4.04 -19.00
N ALA A 74 -2.50 -4.31 -20.26
CA ALA A 74 -1.49 -4.37 -21.32
C ALA A 74 -0.79 -3.02 -21.56
N ASP A 75 -1.48 -1.89 -21.30
CA ASP A 75 -0.92 -0.53 -21.30
C ASP A 75 -0.18 -0.21 -19.98
N ARG A 76 0.16 -1.26 -19.18
CA ARG A 76 0.94 -1.18 -17.93
C ARG A 76 0.21 -0.50 -16.75
N GLU A 77 -1.10 -0.28 -16.83
CA GLU A 77 -1.85 0.19 -15.66
C GLU A 77 -1.81 -0.89 -14.56
N PRO A 78 -1.54 -0.53 -13.28
CA PRO A 78 -1.51 -1.49 -12.18
C PRO A 78 -2.82 -2.29 -12.07
N LEU A 79 -2.71 -3.60 -11.89
CA LEU A 79 -3.86 -4.49 -11.72
C LEU A 79 -4.81 -3.99 -10.62
N GLN A 80 -4.26 -3.54 -9.50
CA GLN A 80 -5.00 -3.06 -8.33
C GLN A 80 -5.82 -1.79 -8.64
N TYR A 81 -5.31 -0.91 -9.50
CA TYR A 81 -6.10 0.25 -9.93
C TYR A 81 -7.22 -0.13 -10.88
N ILE A 82 -7.03 -1.17 -11.70
CA ILE A 82 -8.07 -1.66 -12.60
C ILE A 82 -9.19 -2.33 -11.80
N ILE A 83 -8.84 -3.13 -10.79
CA ILE A 83 -9.77 -3.83 -9.90
C ILE A 83 -10.39 -2.86 -8.88
N GLY A 84 -9.64 -1.83 -8.46
CA GLY A 84 -10.04 -0.86 -7.43
C GLY A 84 -9.72 -1.30 -6.01
N GLU A 85 -9.04 -2.43 -5.82
CA GLU A 85 -8.71 -3.00 -4.51
C GLU A 85 -7.32 -3.62 -4.52
N ALA A 86 -6.65 -3.59 -3.35
CA ALA A 86 -5.37 -4.24 -3.09
C ALA A 86 -5.44 -5.07 -1.79
N PRO A 87 -4.92 -6.30 -1.78
CA PRO A 87 -4.82 -7.08 -0.55
C PRO A 87 -3.74 -6.50 0.36
N PHE A 88 -4.02 -6.44 1.66
CA PHE A 88 -3.07 -6.07 2.70
C PHE A 88 -3.53 -6.68 4.03
N TYR A 89 -2.67 -7.43 4.68
CA TYR A 89 -2.89 -8.07 5.98
C TYR A 89 -4.23 -8.82 6.06
N GLY A 90 -4.50 -9.64 5.05
CA GLY A 90 -5.73 -10.45 4.96
C GLY A 90 -7.02 -9.67 4.62
N ARG A 91 -6.94 -8.38 4.28
CA ARG A 91 -8.08 -7.52 3.91
C ARG A 91 -7.92 -6.90 2.54
N LEU A 92 -9.03 -6.54 1.90
CA LEU A 92 -9.04 -5.81 0.64
C LEU A 92 -9.25 -4.31 0.91
N PHE A 93 -8.19 -3.54 0.71
CA PHE A 93 -8.22 -2.08 0.80
C PHE A 93 -8.60 -1.48 -0.54
N VAL A 94 -9.54 -0.55 -0.54
CA VAL A 94 -9.85 0.26 -1.73
C VAL A 94 -8.62 1.09 -2.09
N VAL A 95 -8.28 1.07 -3.38
CA VAL A 95 -7.21 1.89 -3.97
C VAL A 95 -7.68 2.51 -5.28
N ARG A 96 -7.06 3.61 -5.67
CA ARG A 96 -7.31 4.29 -6.95
C ARG A 96 -6.10 5.12 -7.37
N PRO A 97 -6.00 5.56 -8.64
CA PRO A 97 -4.94 6.48 -9.07
C PRO A 97 -4.80 7.68 -8.12
N GLY A 98 -3.56 8.00 -7.76
CA GLY A 98 -3.22 9.05 -6.80
C GLY A 98 -3.03 8.59 -5.35
N VAL A 99 -3.11 7.28 -5.08
CA VAL A 99 -2.81 6.67 -3.76
C VAL A 99 -1.85 5.50 -3.96
N LEU A 100 -0.77 5.44 -3.18
CA LEU A 100 0.17 4.31 -3.23
C LEU A 100 -0.59 2.99 -3.00
N ILE A 101 -0.33 2.00 -3.84
CA ILE A 101 -0.86 0.65 -3.66
C ILE A 101 -0.16 0.00 -2.47
N PRO A 102 -0.88 -0.50 -1.44
CA PRO A 102 -0.28 -1.24 -0.33
C PRO A 102 0.65 -2.36 -0.81
N ARG A 103 1.83 -2.47 -0.20
CA ARG A 103 2.83 -3.50 -0.52
C ARG A 103 2.83 -4.57 0.55
N PHE A 104 3.08 -5.82 0.17
CA PHE A 104 3.25 -6.93 1.12
C PHE A 104 4.42 -6.67 2.08
N ASP A 105 5.50 -6.06 1.60
CA ASP A 105 6.66 -5.75 2.43
C ASP A 105 6.32 -4.78 3.59
N THR A 106 5.31 -3.92 3.40
CA THR A 106 4.81 -3.00 4.44
C THR A 106 4.15 -3.74 5.62
N GLU A 107 3.69 -4.99 5.41
CA GLU A 107 3.15 -5.83 6.49
C GLU A 107 4.21 -6.10 7.57
N THR A 108 5.49 -6.14 7.20
CA THR A 108 6.63 -6.24 8.14
C THR A 108 6.61 -5.11 9.18
N LEU A 109 6.34 -3.88 8.76
CA LEU A 109 6.21 -2.76 9.69
C LEU A 109 5.02 -2.96 10.64
N VAL A 110 3.88 -3.40 10.13
CA VAL A 110 2.69 -3.67 10.98
C VAL A 110 2.99 -4.75 12.00
N GLU A 111 3.54 -5.90 11.58
CA GLU A 111 3.90 -7.00 12.48
C GLU A 111 4.84 -6.55 13.58
N ARG A 112 5.82 -5.71 13.23
CA ARG A 112 6.78 -5.18 14.18
C ARG A 112 6.19 -4.18 15.16
N MET A 113 5.12 -3.44 14.76
CA MET A 113 4.48 -2.45 15.61
C MET A 113 3.34 -3.00 16.49
N LEU A 114 2.70 -4.11 16.11
CA LEU A 114 1.62 -4.73 16.87
C LEU A 114 1.96 -5.03 18.34
N PRO A 115 3.17 -5.55 18.71
CA PRO A 115 3.53 -5.78 20.11
C PRO A 115 3.54 -4.53 21.01
N TYR A 116 3.63 -3.35 20.42
CA TYR A 116 3.62 -2.06 21.16
C TYR A 116 2.22 -1.49 21.36
N THR A 117 1.18 -2.12 20.79
CA THR A 117 -0.21 -1.69 20.95
C THR A 117 -0.76 -2.07 22.33
N PHE A 118 -1.60 -1.21 22.91
CA PHE A 118 -2.26 -1.47 24.19
C PHE A 118 -3.60 -0.70 24.26
N PRO A 119 -4.55 -1.11 25.13
CA PRO A 119 -5.82 -0.42 25.29
C PRO A 119 -5.63 1.05 25.65
N GLY A 120 -6.23 1.96 24.87
CA GLY A 120 -6.12 3.39 25.07
C GLY A 120 -4.96 4.06 24.36
N ALA A 121 -4.05 3.31 23.72
CA ALA A 121 -2.94 3.86 22.96
C ALA A 121 -3.42 4.83 21.87
N ARG A 122 -2.64 5.87 21.64
CA ARG A 122 -2.82 6.85 20.58
C ARG A 122 -1.79 6.60 19.50
N ILE A 123 -2.26 6.31 18.29
CA ILE A 123 -1.42 6.00 17.11
C ILE A 123 -1.49 7.17 16.15
N LEU A 124 -0.33 7.63 15.69
CA LEU A 124 -0.18 8.57 14.58
C LEU A 124 0.50 7.85 13.43
N ASP A 125 -0.17 7.82 12.27
CA ASP A 125 0.39 7.27 11.04
C ASP A 125 0.62 8.41 10.05
N LEU A 126 1.88 8.69 9.78
CA LEU A 126 2.32 9.74 8.86
C LEU A 126 2.48 9.14 7.46
N CYS A 127 2.15 9.92 6.42
CA CYS A 127 2.10 9.45 5.04
C CYS A 127 1.16 8.24 4.89
N THR A 128 -0.03 8.35 5.48
CA THR A 128 -0.96 7.22 5.70
C THR A 128 -1.48 6.56 4.42
N GLY A 129 -1.45 7.25 3.26
CA GLY A 129 -1.88 6.72 1.97
C GLY A 129 -3.32 6.20 1.99
N SER A 130 -3.49 4.91 1.74
CA SER A 130 -4.79 4.21 1.82
C SER A 130 -5.28 3.98 3.26
N GLY A 131 -4.47 4.29 4.26
CA GLY A 131 -4.72 3.99 5.67
C GLY A 131 -4.34 2.56 6.07
N CYS A 132 -3.66 1.80 5.22
CA CYS A 132 -3.44 0.36 5.43
C CYS A 132 -2.66 0.04 6.71
N ILE A 133 -1.63 0.80 7.07
CA ILE A 133 -0.87 0.59 8.31
C ILE A 133 -1.75 0.92 9.51
N LEU A 134 -2.27 2.15 9.56
CA LEU A 134 -3.07 2.62 10.69
C LEU A 134 -4.27 1.73 10.98
N LEU A 135 -5.08 1.46 9.94
CA LEU A 135 -6.32 0.70 10.09
C LEU A 135 -6.03 -0.75 10.50
N THR A 136 -4.95 -1.35 9.98
CA THR A 136 -4.55 -2.69 10.40
C THR A 136 -4.11 -2.71 11.86
N LEU A 137 -3.31 -1.74 12.32
CA LEU A 137 -2.94 -1.65 13.73
C LEU A 137 -4.15 -1.48 14.65
N LEU A 138 -5.15 -0.70 14.24
CA LEU A 138 -6.39 -0.51 15.01
C LEU A 138 -7.28 -1.77 15.05
N LEU A 139 -7.23 -2.60 14.00
CA LEU A 139 -8.03 -3.82 13.88
C LEU A 139 -7.38 -5.02 14.58
N GLU A 140 -6.06 -5.16 14.48
CA GLU A 140 -5.30 -6.32 14.96
C GLU A 140 -4.65 -6.10 16.33
N GLY A 141 -4.55 -4.86 16.78
CA GLY A 141 -3.84 -4.52 18.00
C GLY A 141 -4.59 -4.88 19.29
N ASN A 142 -3.93 -4.67 20.41
CA ASN A 142 -4.37 -5.11 21.74
C ASN A 142 -5.43 -4.16 22.35
N GLY A 143 -6.67 -4.27 21.91
CA GLY A 143 -7.83 -3.56 22.46
C GLY A 143 -8.11 -2.20 21.83
N PRO A 144 -9.08 -1.44 22.35
CA PRO A 144 -9.55 -0.18 21.74
C PRO A 144 -8.46 0.89 21.81
N MET A 145 -8.16 1.50 20.68
CA MET A 145 -7.14 2.55 20.51
C MET A 145 -7.70 3.73 19.74
N LYS A 146 -6.94 4.83 19.69
CA LYS A 146 -7.27 6.02 18.91
C LYS A 146 -6.24 6.19 17.80
N GLY A 147 -6.69 6.27 16.55
CA GLY A 147 -5.84 6.45 15.39
C GLY A 147 -6.00 7.80 14.72
N THR A 148 -4.88 8.39 14.32
CA THR A 148 -4.82 9.57 13.46
C THR A 148 -3.91 9.27 12.29
N GLY A 149 -4.43 9.35 11.06
CA GLY A 149 -3.64 9.26 9.83
C GLY A 149 -3.44 10.64 9.22
N THR A 150 -2.24 10.92 8.72
CA THR A 150 -1.96 12.17 8.02
C THR A 150 -1.37 11.91 6.64
N ASP A 151 -1.69 12.78 5.69
CA ASP A 151 -1.13 12.76 4.35
C ASP A 151 -1.18 14.16 3.74
N LEU A 152 -0.32 14.44 2.76
CA LEU A 152 -0.38 15.66 1.95
C LEU A 152 -1.50 15.62 0.90
N SER A 153 -1.88 14.41 0.47
CA SER A 153 -2.84 14.15 -0.60
C SER A 153 -4.27 14.05 -0.06
N ASP A 154 -5.15 14.98 -0.45
CA ASP A 154 -6.58 14.86 -0.16
C ASP A 154 -7.20 13.60 -0.79
N THR A 155 -6.66 13.14 -1.93
CA THR A 155 -7.07 11.88 -2.58
C THR A 155 -6.77 10.69 -1.68
N ALA A 156 -5.56 10.61 -1.11
CA ALA A 156 -5.15 9.57 -0.17
C ALA A 156 -6.05 9.58 1.08
N LEU A 157 -6.24 10.74 1.69
CA LEU A 157 -7.12 10.89 2.87
C LEU A 157 -8.57 10.50 2.57
N GLY A 158 -9.06 10.79 1.35
CA GLY A 158 -10.39 10.36 0.92
C GLY A 158 -10.51 8.83 0.85
N VAL A 159 -9.48 8.15 0.33
CA VAL A 159 -9.41 6.69 0.28
C VAL A 159 -9.29 6.10 1.68
N ALA A 160 -8.41 6.64 2.53
CA ALA A 160 -8.25 6.20 3.91
C ALA A 160 -9.55 6.29 4.73
N ARG A 161 -10.30 7.39 4.60
CA ARG A 161 -11.63 7.53 5.22
C ARG A 161 -12.62 6.49 4.70
N GLY A 162 -12.61 6.22 3.39
CA GLY A 162 -13.45 5.20 2.77
C GLY A 162 -13.12 3.79 3.30
N ASN A 163 -11.84 3.47 3.45
CA ASN A 163 -11.39 2.20 4.04
C ASN A 163 -11.75 2.09 5.53
N ALA A 164 -11.58 3.17 6.30
CA ALA A 164 -11.99 3.21 7.70
C ALA A 164 -13.49 2.93 7.86
N ALA A 165 -14.33 3.59 7.06
CA ALA A 165 -15.77 3.35 7.04
C ALA A 165 -16.12 1.91 6.62
N ARG A 166 -15.44 1.37 5.60
CA ARG A 166 -15.61 -0.01 5.12
C ARG A 166 -15.34 -1.04 6.21
N PHE A 167 -14.31 -0.83 7.03
CA PHE A 167 -13.92 -1.74 8.10
C PHE A 167 -14.58 -1.43 9.45
N GLY A 168 -15.38 -0.37 9.53
CA GLY A 168 -16.05 0.04 10.78
C GLY A 168 -15.06 0.55 11.83
N VAL A 169 -13.92 1.12 11.41
CA VAL A 169 -12.88 1.65 12.30
C VAL A 169 -13.06 3.15 12.47
N ASP A 170 -13.10 3.60 13.73
CA ASP A 170 -13.11 5.02 14.07
C ASP A 170 -11.68 5.57 14.10
N ALA A 171 -11.31 6.28 13.05
CA ALA A 171 -10.00 6.91 12.89
C ALA A 171 -10.16 8.33 12.32
N SER A 172 -9.28 9.23 12.75
CA SER A 172 -9.23 10.60 12.26
C SER A 172 -8.21 10.71 11.12
N PHE A 173 -8.53 11.52 10.09
CA PHE A 173 -7.64 11.75 8.97
C PHE A 173 -7.49 13.25 8.70
N LEU A 174 -6.24 13.72 8.67
CA LEU A 174 -5.88 15.12 8.65
C LEU A 174 -4.87 15.39 7.52
N ARG A 175 -5.09 16.43 6.73
CA ARG A 175 -4.09 16.89 5.78
C ARG A 175 -2.95 17.59 6.51
N SER A 176 -1.73 17.07 6.35
CA SER A 176 -0.55 17.61 7.02
C SER A 176 0.72 17.30 6.22
N ASP A 177 1.62 18.25 6.17
CA ASP A 177 3.01 17.99 5.81
C ASP A 177 3.72 17.55 7.09
N VAL A 178 3.93 16.24 7.18
CA VAL A 178 4.42 15.57 8.39
C VAL A 178 3.60 16.04 9.61
N TYR A 179 4.18 16.85 10.51
CA TYR A 179 3.54 17.30 11.75
C TYR A 179 2.87 18.67 11.69
N THR A 180 2.91 19.38 10.56
CA THR A 180 2.51 20.81 10.47
C THR A 180 1.13 21.10 11.08
N ASN A 181 0.18 20.20 10.88
CA ASN A 181 -1.20 20.33 11.41
C ASN A 181 -1.51 19.29 12.49
N VAL A 182 -0.51 18.54 12.96
CA VAL A 182 -0.68 17.54 14.01
C VAL A 182 -0.63 18.20 15.39
N SER A 183 -1.55 17.84 16.25
CA SER A 183 -1.58 18.28 17.64
C SER A 183 -1.60 17.10 18.61
N GLY A 184 -1.04 17.31 19.79
CA GLY A 184 -1.02 16.33 20.87
C GLY A 184 0.16 15.37 20.81
N VAL A 185 0.14 14.40 21.72
CA VAL A 185 1.20 13.42 21.94
C VAL A 185 0.62 12.02 21.69
N TYR A 186 1.40 11.16 21.07
CA TYR A 186 1.04 9.81 20.67
C TYR A 186 1.97 8.78 21.33
N ASP A 187 1.48 7.58 21.50
CA ASP A 187 2.26 6.47 22.08
C ASP A 187 3.02 5.70 21.00
N ILE A 188 2.46 5.71 19.80
CA ILE A 188 3.00 5.04 18.63
C ILE A 188 2.97 6.01 17.46
N ILE A 189 4.10 6.13 16.75
CA ILE A 189 4.18 6.83 15.45
C ILE A 189 4.63 5.82 14.41
N THR A 190 3.89 5.70 13.31
CA THR A 190 4.27 4.91 12.14
C THR A 190 4.39 5.79 10.90
N ALA A 191 5.21 5.39 9.94
CA ALA A 191 5.21 5.98 8.61
C ALA A 191 5.80 5.03 7.56
N ASN A 192 5.21 5.08 6.38
CA ASN A 192 5.84 4.65 5.13
C ASN A 192 6.04 5.91 4.27
N PRO A 193 7.13 6.67 4.46
CA PRO A 193 7.34 7.91 3.73
C PRO A 193 7.89 7.66 2.33
N PRO A 194 7.80 8.63 1.40
CA PRO A 194 8.51 8.53 0.14
C PRO A 194 10.03 8.51 0.38
N TYR A 195 10.67 7.44 -0.08
CA TYR A 195 12.09 7.17 0.18
C TYR A 195 12.93 6.88 -1.07
N ILE A 196 12.31 6.85 -2.25
CA ILE A 196 13.03 6.56 -3.50
C ILE A 196 13.77 7.83 -3.93
N ARG A 197 15.06 7.70 -4.22
CA ARG A 197 15.83 8.83 -4.75
C ARG A 197 15.26 9.28 -6.09
N THR A 198 15.23 10.58 -6.31
CA THR A 198 14.65 11.19 -7.52
C THR A 198 15.23 10.62 -8.81
N ASP A 199 16.55 10.36 -8.84
CA ASP A 199 17.26 9.84 -10.02
C ASP A 199 16.91 8.36 -10.33
N VAL A 200 16.45 7.61 -9.34
CA VAL A 200 16.07 6.19 -9.47
C VAL A 200 14.65 6.02 -10.04
N ILE A 201 13.76 7.00 -9.83
CA ILE A 201 12.33 6.90 -10.23
C ILE A 201 12.17 6.53 -11.70
N ALA A 202 13.02 7.07 -12.58
CA ALA A 202 12.94 6.80 -14.02
C ALA A 202 13.23 5.33 -14.38
N SER A 203 13.88 4.57 -13.50
CA SER A 203 14.23 3.15 -13.70
C SER A 203 13.24 2.18 -13.07
N LEU A 204 12.21 2.67 -12.38
CA LEU A 204 11.16 1.83 -11.79
C LEU A 204 10.32 1.16 -12.87
N ASP A 205 9.66 0.07 -12.48
CA ASP A 205 8.69 -0.59 -13.35
C ASP A 205 7.64 0.40 -13.87
N PRO A 206 7.21 0.27 -15.12
CA PRO A 206 6.26 1.21 -15.74
C PRO A 206 4.98 1.40 -14.90
N GLU A 207 4.48 0.35 -14.25
CA GLU A 207 3.32 0.39 -13.36
C GLU A 207 3.50 1.39 -12.23
N VAL A 208 4.68 1.43 -11.63
CA VAL A 208 5.00 2.32 -10.52
C VAL A 208 5.33 3.72 -11.05
N ARG A 209 6.27 3.79 -12.01
CA ARG A 209 6.79 5.04 -12.55
C ARG A 209 5.72 5.93 -13.17
N ASP A 210 4.82 5.34 -13.98
CA ASP A 210 3.91 6.07 -14.84
C ASP A 210 2.50 6.21 -14.25
N HIS A 211 2.13 5.40 -13.25
CA HIS A 211 0.78 5.33 -12.71
C HIS A 211 0.66 5.67 -11.22
N GLU A 212 1.67 5.36 -10.40
CA GLU A 212 1.59 5.68 -8.98
C GLU A 212 1.99 7.14 -8.70
N PRO A 213 1.45 7.76 -7.63
CA PRO A 213 1.68 9.17 -7.39
C PRO A 213 3.15 9.44 -7.03
N ARG A 214 3.82 10.28 -7.81
CA ARG A 214 5.21 10.67 -7.56
C ARG A 214 5.43 11.19 -6.14
N LEU A 215 4.43 11.88 -5.57
CA LEU A 215 4.47 12.39 -4.19
C LEU A 215 4.69 11.27 -3.16
N ALA A 216 4.21 10.06 -3.43
CA ALA A 216 4.38 8.90 -2.54
C ALA A 216 5.68 8.12 -2.79
N LEU A 217 6.43 8.45 -3.83
CA LEU A 217 7.65 7.75 -4.23
C LEU A 217 8.91 8.58 -3.95
N ASP A 218 8.88 9.88 -4.29
CA ASP A 218 10.05 10.75 -4.39
C ASP A 218 10.52 11.25 -3.00
N GLY A 219 11.57 10.61 -2.49
CA GLY A 219 12.25 10.98 -1.25
C GLY A 219 13.31 12.06 -1.41
N ASP A 220 13.37 12.74 -2.58
CA ASP A 220 14.36 13.73 -2.95
C ASP A 220 15.73 13.11 -3.34
N ALA A 221 16.79 13.94 -3.44
CA ALA A 221 18.08 13.57 -4.00
C ALA A 221 18.73 12.35 -3.33
N ASP A 222 18.56 12.19 -2.02
CA ASP A 222 19.13 11.10 -1.24
C ASP A 222 18.10 10.15 -0.62
N GLY A 223 16.80 10.37 -0.88
CA GLY A 223 15.73 9.55 -0.31
C GLY A 223 15.44 9.80 1.17
N MET A 224 16.15 10.73 1.82
CA MET A 224 16.11 10.93 3.27
C MET A 224 15.32 12.16 3.74
N ARG A 225 14.83 12.98 2.83
CA ARG A 225 14.19 14.26 3.16
C ARG A 225 13.05 14.10 4.17
N VAL A 226 12.15 13.16 3.93
CA VAL A 226 10.96 12.99 4.76
C VAL A 226 11.32 12.32 6.10
N TYR A 227 12.27 11.39 6.12
CA TYR A 227 12.78 10.80 7.37
C TYR A 227 13.36 11.85 8.31
N ARG A 228 14.14 12.82 7.80
CA ARG A 228 14.68 13.92 8.61
C ARG A 228 13.57 14.73 9.27
N SER A 229 12.50 15.00 8.54
CA SER A 229 11.35 15.75 9.07
C SER A 229 10.57 14.94 10.11
N ILE A 230 10.35 13.64 9.86
CA ILE A 230 9.63 12.74 10.76
C ILE A 230 10.42 12.56 12.07
N ILE A 231 11.67 12.13 11.96
CA ILE A 231 12.49 11.81 13.13
C ILE A 231 12.81 13.08 13.94
N GLY A 232 13.16 14.17 13.25
CA GLY A 232 13.49 15.45 13.90
C GLY A 232 12.30 16.08 14.64
N GLY A 233 11.07 15.91 14.15
CA GLY A 233 9.85 16.42 14.79
C GLY A 233 9.27 15.51 15.89
N ALA A 234 9.73 14.27 15.99
CA ALA A 234 9.14 13.25 16.85
C ALA A 234 9.08 13.64 18.33
N SER A 235 10.07 14.38 18.84
CA SER A 235 10.15 14.74 20.25
C SER A 235 8.96 15.58 20.73
N ALA A 236 8.30 16.32 19.86
CA ALA A 236 7.12 17.12 20.19
C ALA A 236 5.81 16.28 20.18
N HIS A 237 5.82 15.14 19.51
CA HIS A 237 4.60 14.38 19.23
C HIS A 237 4.61 12.94 19.75
N LEU A 238 5.74 12.41 20.17
CA LEU A 238 5.87 11.06 20.73
C LEU A 238 6.00 11.11 22.25
N SER A 239 5.27 10.27 22.97
CA SER A 239 5.34 10.18 24.43
C SER A 239 6.74 9.74 24.91
N GLY A 240 7.10 10.00 26.18
CA GLY A 240 8.43 9.73 26.70
C GLY A 240 8.89 8.27 26.66
N ASN A 241 7.96 7.31 26.51
CA ASN A 241 8.23 5.89 26.29
C ASN A 241 7.64 5.40 24.97
N GLY A 242 7.24 6.32 24.10
CA GLY A 242 6.61 6.00 22.84
C GLY A 242 7.56 5.33 21.85
N VAL A 243 6.99 4.62 20.90
CA VAL A 243 7.72 3.87 19.86
C VAL A 243 7.43 4.45 18.50
N MET A 244 8.48 4.60 17.70
CA MET A 244 8.40 4.96 16.29
C MET A 244 8.77 3.74 15.44
N GLY A 245 7.99 3.49 14.39
CA GLY A 245 8.30 2.50 13.36
C GLY A 245 8.23 3.14 11.97
N LEU A 246 9.26 2.93 11.18
CA LEU A 246 9.41 3.49 9.84
C LEU A 246 9.66 2.38 8.83
N GLU A 247 8.92 2.36 7.72
CA GLU A 247 9.32 1.59 6.55
C GLU A 247 10.51 2.27 5.89
N ILE A 248 11.44 1.47 5.34
CA ILE A 248 12.66 1.95 4.70
C ILE A 248 12.93 1.27 3.37
N GLY A 249 13.68 1.92 2.50
CA GLY A 249 14.36 1.27 1.39
C GLY A 249 15.41 0.29 1.94
N PHE A 250 15.63 -0.80 1.21
CA PHE A 250 16.50 -1.90 1.65
C PHE A 250 17.96 -1.48 1.91
N ASP A 251 18.39 -0.35 1.37
CA ASP A 251 19.74 0.23 1.48
C ASP A 251 19.82 1.41 2.47
N GLN A 252 18.73 1.76 3.16
CA GLN A 252 18.66 2.95 4.03
C GLN A 252 18.71 2.64 5.54
N ALA A 253 18.84 1.38 5.93
CA ALA A 253 18.78 0.96 7.33
C ALA A 253 19.80 1.64 8.22
N GLU A 254 21.04 1.77 7.75
CA GLU A 254 22.14 2.39 8.52
C GLU A 254 21.89 3.90 8.72
N GLU A 255 21.53 4.62 7.65
CA GLU A 255 21.29 6.07 7.72
C GLU A 255 20.08 6.42 8.57
N VAL A 256 18.96 5.69 8.44
CA VAL A 256 17.76 5.93 9.24
C VAL A 256 18.01 5.60 10.71
N SER A 257 18.69 4.50 11.01
CA SER A 257 19.07 4.13 12.37
C SER A 257 19.98 5.18 13.03
N ALA A 258 21.00 5.65 12.33
CA ALA A 258 21.90 6.69 12.82
C ALA A 258 21.15 8.02 13.08
N LEU A 259 20.20 8.38 12.20
CA LEU A 259 19.36 9.56 12.38
C LEU A 259 18.45 9.46 13.60
N MET A 260 17.87 8.27 13.85
CA MET A 260 17.08 8.00 15.05
C MET A 260 17.94 8.08 16.32
N GLU A 261 19.13 7.47 16.33
CA GLU A 261 20.06 7.51 17.46
C GLU A 261 20.48 8.96 17.80
N ALA A 262 20.87 9.73 16.78
CA ALA A 262 21.23 11.14 16.94
C ALA A 262 20.08 12.01 17.45
N SER A 263 18.81 11.57 17.22
CA SER A 263 17.58 12.23 17.70
C SER A 263 17.13 11.73 19.08
N GLY A 264 17.94 10.89 19.75
CA GLY A 264 17.70 10.43 21.13
C GLY A 264 16.81 9.19 21.23
N PHE A 265 16.56 8.49 20.14
CA PHE A 265 15.95 7.16 20.20
C PHE A 265 16.92 6.11 20.71
N ARG A 266 16.39 5.09 21.36
CA ARG A 266 17.10 3.92 21.89
C ARG A 266 16.40 2.66 21.44
N GLU A 267 17.03 1.50 21.73
CA GLU A 267 16.47 0.20 21.35
C GLU A 267 16.10 0.18 19.86
N ILE A 268 17.03 0.69 19.03
CA ILE A 268 16.82 0.77 17.59
C ILE A 268 17.03 -0.61 17.00
N GLU A 269 16.02 -1.10 16.29
CA GLU A 269 16.04 -2.42 15.67
C GLU A 269 15.65 -2.31 14.20
N VAL A 270 16.40 -3.02 13.34
CA VAL A 270 16.11 -3.20 11.93
C VAL A 270 15.44 -4.55 11.76
N THR A 271 14.33 -4.57 11.04
CA THR A 271 13.59 -5.80 10.70
C THR A 271 13.64 -6.03 9.20
N GLU A 272 13.93 -7.27 8.81
CA GLU A 272 13.97 -7.71 7.42
C GLU A 272 12.59 -8.21 6.98
N ASP A 273 12.29 -8.05 5.69
CA ASP A 273 11.13 -8.64 5.04
C ASP A 273 11.33 -10.15 4.76
N LEU A 274 10.33 -10.82 4.20
CA LEU A 274 10.39 -12.24 3.87
C LEU A 274 11.48 -12.61 2.85
N ALA A 275 12.01 -11.62 2.12
CA ALA A 275 13.12 -11.81 1.20
C ALA A 275 14.49 -11.59 1.86
N GLY A 276 14.53 -11.31 3.17
CA GLY A 276 15.76 -11.06 3.94
C GLY A 276 16.36 -9.68 3.66
N ARG A 277 15.55 -8.69 3.28
CA ARG A 277 16.00 -7.31 3.02
C ARG A 277 15.52 -6.41 4.15
N PRO A 278 16.37 -5.47 4.65
CA PRO A 278 15.93 -4.47 5.61
C PRO A 278 14.66 -3.76 5.12
N ARG A 279 13.63 -3.70 5.95
CA ARG A 279 12.33 -3.13 5.56
C ARG A 279 11.73 -2.19 6.59
N ALA A 280 11.97 -2.42 7.86
CA ALA A 280 11.47 -1.55 8.91
C ALA A 280 12.58 -1.21 9.92
N VAL A 281 12.56 0.03 10.41
CA VAL A 281 13.37 0.46 11.56
C VAL A 281 12.41 0.90 12.65
N THR A 282 12.59 0.34 13.85
CA THR A 282 11.85 0.75 15.04
C THR A 282 12.79 1.33 16.10
N GLY A 283 12.30 2.25 16.90
CA GLY A 283 13.06 2.79 18.01
C GLY A 283 12.14 3.36 19.08
N ARG A 284 12.58 3.29 20.31
CA ARG A 284 11.89 3.82 21.47
C ARG A 284 12.43 5.19 21.83
N ARG A 285 11.57 6.16 22.11
CA ARG A 285 12.01 7.45 22.61
C ARG A 285 12.70 7.29 23.97
N GLY A 286 13.93 7.81 24.12
CA GLY A 286 14.57 7.85 25.42
C GLY A 286 13.77 8.74 26.38
N GLY A 287 13.44 8.21 27.56
CA GLY A 287 12.85 9.02 28.63
C GLY A 287 13.81 10.12 29.05
N SER A 288 13.32 11.35 29.13
CA SER A 288 14.04 12.47 29.75
C SER A 288 14.08 12.35 31.27
#